data_66cd09bd09216f72bdfcfc7d45838a9e
#
_entry.id   66cd09bd09216f72bdfcfc7d45838a9e
#
_cell.length_a   1.000
_cell.length_b   1.000
_cell.length_c   1.000
_cell.angle_alpha   90.00
_cell.angle_beta   90.00
_cell.angle_gamma   90.00
#
_symmetry.space_group_name_H-M   'P 1'
#
loop_
_entity.id
_entity.type
_entity.pdbx_description
1 polymer ?
#
loop_
_entity_poly.entity_id
_entity_poly.type
_entity_poly.pdbx_seq_one_letter_code
_entity_poly.pdbx_strand_id
1 'polypeptide(L)'
;MIDHAGIRVTDIERSRRFFTEALAPLGYRVLREHPISGIGFGKERPDFWVKQGTPGPRVHIAFAAEERASVDAFYRAALAAGGRDDGPPGVRTEYNPNYYGAFILDPDGHSIEAVCRKP
;
A
#
# COMPACT_ATOMS: atom_id res chain seq x y z
N MET A 1 -3.58 9.07 -17.06
CA MET A 1 -3.97 7.92 -16.20
C MET A 1 -2.73 7.08 -15.92
N ILE A 2 -2.52 6.71 -14.68
CA ILE A 2 -1.38 5.87 -14.29
C ILE A 2 -1.73 4.42 -14.59
N ASP A 3 -0.86 3.72 -15.31
CA ASP A 3 -1.03 2.29 -15.61
C ASP A 3 -0.51 1.44 -14.46
N HIS A 4 0.68 1.73 -13.98
CA HIS A 4 1.30 1.03 -12.85
C HIS A 4 2.31 1.95 -12.16
N ALA A 5 2.64 1.60 -10.92
CA ALA A 5 3.67 2.27 -10.14
C ALA A 5 4.62 1.22 -9.57
N GLY A 6 5.84 1.61 -9.29
CA GLY A 6 6.83 0.70 -8.73
C GLY A 6 7.67 1.35 -7.66
N ILE A 7 8.08 0.55 -6.68
CA ILE A 7 8.99 0.99 -5.61
C ILE A 7 10.15 0.01 -5.50
N ARG A 8 11.27 0.49 -4.96
CA ARG A 8 12.41 -0.35 -4.62
C ARG A 8 12.46 -0.57 -3.12
N VAL A 9 12.79 -1.80 -2.73
CA VAL A 9 12.86 -2.22 -1.33
C VAL A 9 14.19 -2.93 -1.08
N THR A 10 14.67 -2.89 0.16
CA THR A 10 15.96 -3.48 0.50
C THR A 10 15.89 -4.98 0.67
N ASP A 11 14.75 -5.53 1.08
CA ASP A 11 14.56 -6.95 1.34
C ASP A 11 13.24 -7.40 0.72
N ILE A 12 13.33 -8.03 -0.44
CA ILE A 12 12.14 -8.38 -1.24
C ILE A 12 11.22 -9.36 -0.50
N GLU A 13 11.77 -10.31 0.26
CA GLU A 13 10.93 -11.29 0.96
C GLU A 13 10.18 -10.66 2.15
N ARG A 14 10.82 -9.73 2.85
CA ARG A 14 10.16 -8.96 3.90
C ARG A 14 9.03 -8.12 3.32
N SER A 15 9.28 -7.44 2.20
CA SER A 15 8.28 -6.60 1.54
C SER A 15 7.18 -7.41 0.89
N ARG A 16 7.50 -8.60 0.34
CA ARG A 16 6.47 -9.52 -0.15
C ARG A 16 5.44 -9.81 0.95
N ARG A 17 5.93 -10.19 2.12
CA ARG A 17 5.07 -10.53 3.25
C ARG A 17 4.28 -9.32 3.72
N PHE A 18 4.95 -8.18 3.84
CA PHE A 18 4.29 -6.93 4.26
C PHE A 18 3.14 -6.56 3.31
N PHE A 19 3.41 -6.43 2.01
CA PHE A 19 2.41 -5.97 1.06
C PHE A 19 1.32 -7.01 0.81
N THR A 20 1.64 -8.30 0.87
CA THR A 20 0.63 -9.35 0.75
C THR A 20 -0.42 -9.20 1.86
N GLU A 21 0.01 -8.98 3.09
CA GLU A 21 -0.89 -8.84 4.23
C GLU A 21 -1.58 -7.48 4.28
N ALA A 22 -0.83 -6.40 4.03
CA ALA A 22 -1.36 -5.04 4.13
C ALA A 22 -2.39 -4.73 3.03
N LEU A 23 -2.16 -5.23 1.81
CA LEU A 23 -3.01 -4.92 0.67
C LEU A 23 -4.17 -5.90 0.47
N ALA A 24 -4.16 -7.04 1.16
CA ALA A 24 -5.24 -8.02 1.07
C ALA A 24 -6.62 -7.42 1.40
N PRO A 25 -6.77 -6.60 2.46
CA PRO A 25 -8.05 -5.96 2.76
C PRO A 25 -8.56 -5.01 1.67
N LEU A 26 -7.67 -4.57 0.78
CA LEU A 26 -8.03 -3.71 -0.35
C LEU A 26 -8.34 -4.51 -1.61
N GLY A 27 -8.27 -5.84 -1.54
CA GLY A 27 -8.53 -6.72 -2.68
C GLY A 27 -7.33 -6.97 -3.57
N TYR A 28 -6.15 -6.54 -3.16
CA TYR A 28 -4.90 -6.78 -3.90
C TYR A 28 -4.29 -8.09 -3.49
N ARG A 29 -3.61 -8.74 -4.45
CA ARG A 29 -2.85 -9.96 -4.22
C ARG A 29 -1.67 -10.00 -5.19
N VAL A 30 -0.73 -10.89 -4.94
CA VAL A 30 0.36 -11.15 -5.89
C VAL A 30 -0.24 -11.79 -7.15
N LEU A 31 -0.07 -11.13 -8.28
CA LEU A 31 -0.57 -11.60 -9.57
C LEU A 31 0.54 -12.07 -10.49
N ARG A 32 1.75 -11.55 -10.30
CA ARG A 32 2.87 -11.86 -11.18
C ARG A 32 4.19 -11.71 -10.44
N GLU A 33 5.14 -12.55 -10.82
CA GLU A 33 6.53 -12.41 -10.41
C GLU A 33 7.40 -12.42 -11.64
N HIS A 34 8.36 -11.51 -11.68
CA HIS A 34 9.23 -11.36 -12.83
C HIS A 34 10.66 -11.14 -12.34
N PRO A 35 11.68 -11.79 -12.95
CA PRO A 35 13.06 -11.69 -12.47
C PRO A 35 13.61 -10.26 -12.43
N ILE A 36 13.12 -9.40 -13.31
CA ILE A 36 13.61 -8.02 -13.43
C ILE A 36 12.67 -7.05 -12.74
N SER A 37 11.36 -7.16 -12.98
CA SER A 37 10.36 -6.20 -12.47
C SER A 37 9.97 -6.43 -11.03
N GLY A 38 10.22 -7.62 -10.49
CA GLY A 38 9.91 -7.98 -9.11
C GLY A 38 8.52 -8.59 -8.95
N ILE A 39 7.82 -8.19 -7.90
CA ILE A 39 6.51 -8.74 -7.53
C ILE A 39 5.43 -7.75 -7.94
N GLY A 40 4.48 -8.20 -8.75
CA GLY A 40 3.36 -7.39 -9.19
C GLY A 40 2.09 -7.70 -8.41
N PHE A 41 1.56 -6.69 -7.76
CA PHE A 41 0.32 -6.76 -7.00
C PHE A 41 -0.82 -6.08 -7.76
N GLY A 42 -2.02 -6.57 -7.59
CA GLY A 42 -3.21 -5.98 -8.22
C GLY A 42 -4.46 -6.78 -7.94
N LYS A 43 -5.58 -6.37 -8.52
CA LYS A 43 -6.85 -7.09 -8.47
C LYS A 43 -7.01 -8.02 -9.67
N GLU A 44 -7.01 -7.46 -10.87
CA GLU A 44 -7.18 -8.21 -12.12
C GLU A 44 -5.88 -8.29 -12.90
N ARG A 45 -5.08 -7.22 -12.85
CA ARG A 45 -3.77 -7.18 -13.43
C ARG A 45 -2.82 -6.41 -12.50
N PRO A 46 -1.51 -6.65 -12.58
CA PRO A 46 -0.58 -5.96 -11.68
C PRO A 46 -0.48 -4.49 -12.05
N ASP A 47 -0.65 -3.63 -11.06
CA ASP A 47 -0.48 -2.19 -11.22
C ASP A 47 0.42 -1.59 -10.14
N PHE A 48 0.88 -2.41 -9.20
CA PHE A 48 1.84 -1.99 -8.18
C PHE A 48 2.97 -3.02 -8.11
N TRP A 49 4.20 -2.57 -8.42
CA TRP A 49 5.36 -3.44 -8.48
C TRP A 49 6.34 -3.14 -7.37
N VAL A 50 6.85 -4.19 -6.74
CA VAL A 50 7.86 -4.13 -5.68
C VAL A 50 9.09 -4.85 -6.16
N LYS A 51 10.23 -4.17 -6.21
CA LYS A 51 11.48 -4.68 -6.75
C LYS A 51 12.60 -4.49 -5.72
N GLN A 52 13.44 -5.50 -5.58
CA GLN A 52 14.61 -5.37 -4.72
C GLN A 52 15.64 -4.43 -5.35
N GLY A 53 16.20 -3.56 -4.53
CA GLY A 53 17.22 -2.62 -4.96
C GLY A 53 17.51 -1.60 -3.88
N THR A 54 18.39 -0.65 -4.20
CA THR A 54 18.63 0.47 -3.29
C THR A 54 17.46 1.43 -3.37
N PRO A 55 16.72 1.65 -2.29
CA PRO A 55 15.63 2.63 -2.30
C PRO A 55 16.21 4.02 -2.53
N GLY A 56 15.54 4.80 -3.38
CA GLY A 56 15.80 6.21 -3.52
C GLY A 56 15.09 7.00 -2.42
N PRO A 57 14.77 8.27 -2.67
CA PRO A 57 13.93 9.02 -1.75
C PRO A 57 12.61 8.29 -1.49
N ARG A 58 12.09 8.47 -0.29
CA ARG A 58 10.83 7.86 0.09
C ARG A 58 9.72 8.30 -0.87
N VAL A 59 8.88 7.35 -1.28
CA VAL A 59 7.72 7.62 -2.12
C VAL A 59 6.45 7.58 -1.29
N HIS A 60 5.38 8.15 -1.84
CA HIS A 60 4.03 8.08 -1.27
C HIS A 60 3.09 7.47 -2.31
N ILE A 61 2.39 6.40 -1.92
CA ILE A 61 1.40 5.75 -2.77
C ILE A 61 0.12 5.57 -1.97
N ALA A 62 -0.99 6.03 -2.54
CA ALA A 62 -2.32 5.87 -1.95
C ALA A 62 -3.12 4.87 -2.77
N PHE A 63 -3.68 3.89 -2.08
CA PHE A 63 -4.56 2.88 -2.69
C PHE A 63 -6.01 3.24 -2.39
N ALA A 64 -6.85 3.16 -3.40
CA ALA A 64 -8.28 3.40 -3.23
C ALA A 64 -8.92 2.20 -2.52
N ALA A 65 -9.70 2.49 -1.49
CA ALA A 65 -10.49 1.51 -0.78
C ALA A 65 -11.98 1.76 -1.07
N GLU A 66 -12.74 0.70 -1.27
CA GLU A 66 -14.16 0.84 -1.56
C GLU A 66 -14.99 1.22 -0.34
N GLU A 67 -14.55 0.81 0.85
CA GLU A 67 -15.26 1.05 2.09
C GLU A 67 -14.31 1.58 3.17
N ARG A 68 -14.85 2.35 4.13
CA ARG A 68 -14.07 2.79 5.28
C ARG A 68 -13.56 1.62 6.11
N ALA A 69 -14.36 0.54 6.21
CA ALA A 69 -13.94 -0.67 6.90
C ALA A 69 -12.68 -1.29 6.28
N SER A 70 -12.51 -1.19 4.96
CA SER A 70 -11.31 -1.67 4.27
C SER A 70 -10.08 -0.84 4.65
N VAL A 71 -10.24 0.46 4.84
CA VAL A 71 -9.17 1.34 5.31
C VAL A 71 -8.73 0.93 6.72
N ASP A 72 -9.69 0.69 7.62
CA ASP A 72 -9.39 0.22 8.97
C ASP A 72 -8.66 -1.12 8.96
N ALA A 73 -9.12 -2.05 8.12
CA ALA A 73 -8.51 -3.38 7.98
C ALA A 73 -7.09 -3.31 7.41
N PHE A 74 -6.87 -2.44 6.41
CA PHE A 74 -5.54 -2.17 5.88
C PHE A 74 -4.59 -1.71 6.99
N TYR A 75 -5.03 -0.75 7.78
CA TYR A 75 -4.20 -0.17 8.85
C TYR A 75 -3.79 -1.25 9.85
N ARG A 76 -4.75 -2.05 10.32
CA ARG A 76 -4.47 -3.14 11.27
C ARG A 76 -3.52 -4.18 10.68
N ALA A 77 -3.79 -4.60 9.44
CA ALA A 77 -2.98 -5.62 8.76
C ALA A 77 -1.56 -5.12 8.52
N ALA A 78 -1.41 -3.88 8.09
CA ALA A 78 -0.10 -3.30 7.83
C ALA A 78 0.74 -3.17 9.10
N LEU A 79 0.15 -2.77 10.22
CA LEU A 79 0.84 -2.74 11.50
C LEU A 79 1.27 -4.14 11.94
N ALA A 80 0.39 -5.13 11.80
CA ALA A 80 0.69 -6.51 12.16
C ALA A 80 1.80 -7.09 11.28
N ALA A 81 1.91 -6.63 10.04
CA ALA A 81 2.90 -7.12 9.08
C ALA A 81 4.25 -6.39 9.15
N GLY A 82 4.45 -5.53 10.14
CA GLY A 82 5.72 -4.86 10.36
C GLY A 82 5.79 -3.41 9.91
N GLY A 83 4.67 -2.83 9.48
CA GLY A 83 4.59 -1.41 9.19
C GLY A 83 4.55 -0.57 10.45
N ARG A 84 4.72 0.74 10.28
CA ARG A 84 4.65 1.70 11.38
C ARG A 84 3.56 2.72 11.12
N ASP A 85 2.92 3.19 12.20
CA ASP A 85 1.89 4.21 12.09
C ASP A 85 2.47 5.52 11.52
N ASP A 86 1.74 6.09 10.57
CA ASP A 86 2.03 7.41 10.01
C ASP A 86 0.72 8.23 9.90
N GLY A 87 -0.34 7.78 10.54
CA GLY A 87 -1.64 8.43 10.61
C GLY A 87 -2.78 7.41 10.72
N PRO A 88 -3.43 7.29 11.88
CA PRO A 88 -4.48 6.29 12.06
C PRO A 88 -5.72 6.59 11.20
N PRO A 89 -6.59 5.59 11.00
CA PRO A 89 -7.82 5.79 10.21
C PRO A 89 -8.66 6.92 10.75
N GLY A 90 -9.14 7.75 9.83
CA GLY A 90 -10.00 8.86 10.17
C GLY A 90 -10.28 9.77 8.99
N VAL A 91 -11.23 10.67 9.18
CA VAL A 91 -11.57 11.68 8.18
C VAL A 91 -10.51 12.78 8.18
N ARG A 92 -10.05 13.13 6.97
CA ARG A 92 -9.09 14.22 6.73
C ARG A 92 -9.81 15.34 5.99
N THR A 93 -10.48 16.21 6.73
CA THR A 93 -11.30 17.29 6.15
C THR A 93 -10.46 18.30 5.38
N GLU A 94 -9.17 18.41 5.70
CA GLU A 94 -8.25 19.30 4.96
C GLU A 94 -8.09 18.88 3.49
N TYR A 95 -8.35 17.61 3.17
CA TYR A 95 -8.29 17.13 1.78
C TYR A 95 -9.67 17.14 1.12
N ASN A 96 -10.68 16.65 1.84
CA ASN A 96 -12.04 16.55 1.32
C ASN A 96 -12.96 16.13 2.48
N PRO A 97 -14.24 16.57 2.52
CA PRO A 97 -15.16 16.20 3.61
C PRO A 97 -15.37 14.69 3.78
N ASN A 98 -15.18 13.91 2.72
CA ASN A 98 -15.40 12.46 2.74
C ASN A 98 -14.08 11.68 2.66
N TYR A 99 -12.94 12.33 2.85
CA TYR A 99 -11.64 11.70 2.75
C TYR A 99 -11.36 10.89 4.02
N TYR A 100 -11.57 9.59 3.95
CA TYR A 100 -11.29 8.68 5.07
C TYR A 100 -10.03 7.89 4.75
N GLY A 101 -8.94 8.19 5.41
CA GLY A 101 -7.64 7.63 5.09
C GLY A 101 -6.88 7.11 6.30
N ALA A 102 -5.94 6.23 6.04
CA ALA A 102 -4.96 5.76 7.01
C ALA A 102 -3.60 5.67 6.34
N PHE A 103 -2.55 5.97 7.08
CA PHE A 103 -1.19 6.09 6.59
C PHE A 103 -0.25 5.18 7.37
N ILE A 104 0.55 4.41 6.66
CA ILE A 104 1.52 3.47 7.24
C ILE A 104 2.86 3.69 6.55
N LEU A 105 3.95 3.56 7.30
CA LEU A 105 5.27 3.43 6.71
C LEU A 105 5.59 1.96 6.50
N ASP A 106 6.01 1.60 5.29
CA ASP A 106 6.44 0.24 5.00
C ASP A 106 7.81 -0.06 5.66
N PRO A 107 8.32 -1.29 5.59
CA PRO A 107 9.61 -1.61 6.22
C PRO A 107 10.81 -0.76 5.77
N ASP A 108 10.74 -0.16 4.59
CA ASP A 108 11.79 0.74 4.07
C ASP A 108 11.48 2.22 4.32
N GLY A 109 10.34 2.54 4.94
CA GLY A 109 9.95 3.91 5.24
C GLY A 109 9.18 4.62 4.14
N HIS A 110 8.71 3.90 3.11
CA HIS A 110 7.79 4.47 2.12
C HIS A 110 6.43 4.73 2.76
N SER A 111 5.78 5.81 2.35
CA SER A 111 4.46 6.19 2.85
C SER A 111 3.38 5.50 2.04
N ILE A 112 2.66 4.59 2.68
CA ILE A 112 1.59 3.82 2.05
C ILE A 112 0.27 4.21 2.69
N GLU A 113 -0.69 4.54 1.85
CA GLU A 113 -2.00 5.03 2.31
C GLU A 113 -3.11 4.18 1.72
N ALA A 114 -4.19 4.00 2.47
CA ALA A 114 -5.47 3.57 1.94
C ALA A 114 -6.48 4.68 2.15
N VAL A 115 -7.28 4.99 1.15
CA VAL A 115 -8.26 6.07 1.22
C VAL A 115 -9.59 5.65 0.61
N CYS A 116 -10.67 5.94 1.33
CA CYS A 116 -12.05 5.80 0.87
C CYS A 116 -12.66 7.19 0.76
N ARG A 117 -13.26 7.50 -0.39
CA ARG A 117 -13.86 8.80 -0.64
C ARG A 117 -15.38 8.77 -0.59
N LYS A 118 -15.97 7.67 -0.18
CA LYS A 118 -17.43 7.58 -0.01
C LYS A 118 -17.89 8.37 1.21
N PRO A 119 -19.06 9.01 1.12
CA PRO A 119 -19.66 9.73 2.25
C PRO A 119 -19.87 8.85 3.47
#